data_4b32f333dbb0c4d954705ce207e7f750
#
_entry.id   4b32f333dbb0c4d954705ce207e7f750
#
_cell.length_a   1.000
_cell.length_b   1.000
_cell.length_c   1.000
_cell.angle_alpha   90.00
_cell.angle_beta   90.00
_cell.angle_gamma   90.00
#
_symmetry.space_group_name_H-M   'P 1'
#
loop_
_entity.id
_entity.type
_entity.pdbx_description
1 polymer ?
#
loop_
_entity_poly.entity_id
_entity_poly.type
_entity_poly.pdbx_seq_one_letter_code
_entity_poly.pdbx_strand_id
1 'polypeptide(L)'
;MGVGEPWFEGLEPALARGLMAIPGARGVEFGRGRESVTMHGSEHNDAWGPEQIPIGDDADGALGGMATGAPLRIRVHFKPPSSISVPQMTLHIPSGEMRELQIGGRHDPVLAPRATPVVEAVCRLIITDLLQLKEG
;
A
#
# COMPACT_ATOMS: atom_id res chain seq x y z
N MET A 1 -13.17 3.02 15.66
CA MET A 1 -13.14 4.47 15.41
C MET A 1 -12.02 5.12 16.24
N GLY A 2 -11.33 6.14 15.70
CA GLY A 2 -10.29 6.90 16.43
C GLY A 2 -8.97 6.12 16.65
N VAL A 3 -8.62 5.18 15.77
CA VAL A 3 -7.31 4.52 15.76
C VAL A 3 -6.40 5.31 14.84
N GLY A 4 -5.16 5.56 15.27
CA GLY A 4 -4.20 6.43 14.62
C GLY A 4 -4.11 7.80 15.29
N GLU A 5 -3.09 8.54 14.91
CA GLU A 5 -2.80 9.89 15.40
C GLU A 5 -2.84 10.88 14.22
N PRO A 6 -2.93 12.17 14.48
CA PRO A 6 -2.75 13.16 13.41
C PRO A 6 -1.36 13.09 12.78
N TRP A 7 -1.25 13.48 11.51
CA TRP A 7 0.00 13.67 10.79
C TRP A 7 0.78 12.37 10.56
N PHE A 8 2.04 12.28 11.00
CA PHE A 8 2.99 11.20 10.64
C PHE A 8 2.65 9.84 11.23
N GLU A 9 2.01 9.80 12.38
CA GLU A 9 1.59 8.58 13.06
C GLU A 9 0.12 8.24 12.80
N GLY A 10 -0.45 8.87 11.76
CA GLY A 10 -1.79 8.57 11.30
C GLY A 10 -1.92 7.17 10.74
N LEU A 11 -3.15 6.67 10.68
CA LEU A 11 -3.47 5.33 10.20
C LEU A 11 -2.93 5.07 8.78
N GLU A 12 -3.24 5.96 7.83
CA GLU A 12 -2.78 5.82 6.44
C GLU A 12 -1.26 5.97 6.31
N PRO A 13 -0.59 6.98 6.93
CA PRO A 13 0.86 7.07 6.94
C PRO A 13 1.57 5.84 7.52
N ALA A 14 1.07 5.28 8.62
CA ALA A 14 1.62 4.08 9.23
C ALA A 14 1.50 2.86 8.29
N LEU A 15 0.31 2.67 7.72
CA LEU A 15 0.06 1.61 6.72
C LEU A 15 0.90 1.80 5.46
N ALA A 16 0.97 3.01 4.90
CA ALA A 16 1.76 3.31 3.71
C ALA A 16 3.25 3.00 3.94
N ARG A 17 3.80 3.41 5.08
CA ARG A 17 5.19 3.12 5.48
C ARG A 17 5.48 1.62 5.50
N GLY A 18 4.63 0.83 6.15
CA GLY A 18 4.82 -0.62 6.25
C GLY A 18 4.60 -1.34 4.93
N LEU A 19 3.59 -0.96 4.17
CA LEU A 19 3.30 -1.58 2.87
C LEU A 19 4.37 -1.26 1.82
N MET A 20 4.93 -0.04 1.83
CA MET A 20 6.04 0.33 0.95
C MET A 20 7.35 -0.37 1.33
N ALA A 21 7.49 -0.91 2.54
CA ALA A 21 8.63 -1.73 2.93
C ALA A 21 8.59 -3.16 2.33
N ILE A 22 7.45 -3.60 1.80
CA ILE A 22 7.34 -4.90 1.15
C ILE A 22 8.16 -4.90 -0.15
N PRO A 23 9.09 -5.86 -0.34
CA PRO A 23 9.90 -5.92 -1.55
C PRO A 23 9.05 -5.99 -2.82
N GLY A 24 9.31 -5.10 -3.75
CA GLY A 24 8.57 -5.02 -5.01
C GLY A 24 7.35 -4.08 -4.99
N ALA A 25 6.92 -3.60 -3.84
CA ALA A 25 5.91 -2.56 -3.76
C ALA A 25 6.42 -1.26 -4.40
N ARG A 26 5.55 -0.54 -5.12
CA ARG A 26 5.84 0.70 -5.85
C ARG A 26 4.79 1.78 -5.67
N GLY A 27 3.71 1.47 -5.00
CA GLY A 27 2.67 2.42 -4.68
C GLY A 27 1.66 1.82 -3.74
N VAL A 28 1.04 2.68 -2.95
CA VAL A 28 -0.07 2.34 -2.08
C VAL A 28 -1.15 3.39 -2.34
N GLU A 29 -2.39 2.94 -2.47
CA GLU A 29 -3.57 3.80 -2.59
C GLU A 29 -4.57 3.42 -1.52
N PHE A 30 -5.23 4.43 -0.98
CA PHE A 30 -6.34 4.27 -0.03
C PHE A 30 -7.65 4.66 -0.70
N GLY A 31 -8.72 3.93 -0.44
CA GLY A 31 -10.06 4.16 -0.94
C GLY A 31 -10.14 4.37 -2.45
N ARG A 32 -10.55 5.57 -2.87
CA ARG A 32 -10.59 5.97 -4.29
C ARG A 32 -9.20 6.16 -4.89
N GLY A 33 -8.18 6.40 -4.05
CA GLY A 33 -6.80 6.56 -4.50
C GLY A 33 -6.68 7.65 -5.56
N ARG A 34 -6.10 7.32 -6.71
CA ARG A 34 -5.91 8.27 -7.81
C ARG A 34 -7.21 8.86 -8.37
N GLU A 35 -8.33 8.15 -8.27
CA GLU A 35 -9.62 8.65 -8.77
C GLU A 35 -10.05 9.91 -8.01
N SER A 36 -9.74 10.01 -6.72
CA SER A 36 -10.12 11.14 -5.88
C SER A 36 -9.61 12.49 -6.36
N VAL A 37 -8.48 12.53 -7.09
CA VAL A 37 -7.91 13.80 -7.60
C VAL A 37 -8.73 14.44 -8.73
N THR A 38 -9.66 13.70 -9.31
CA THR A 38 -10.57 14.17 -10.36
C THR A 38 -12.01 14.37 -9.86
N MET A 39 -12.29 14.03 -8.60
CA MET A 39 -13.60 14.17 -8.00
C MET A 39 -13.83 15.61 -7.49
N HIS A 40 -15.07 16.04 -7.49
CA HIS A 40 -15.46 17.23 -6.74
C HIS A 40 -15.53 16.93 -5.24
N GLY A 41 -15.28 17.93 -4.40
CA GLY A 41 -15.32 17.76 -2.95
C GLY A 41 -16.67 17.24 -2.43
N SER A 42 -17.77 17.60 -3.11
CA SER A 42 -19.13 17.09 -2.80
C SER A 42 -19.33 15.61 -3.14
N GLU A 43 -18.53 15.05 -4.05
CA GLU A 43 -18.59 13.64 -4.43
C GLU A 43 -17.72 12.78 -3.53
N HIS A 44 -16.60 13.35 -3.06
CA HIS A 44 -15.64 12.66 -2.18
C HIS A 44 -16.02 12.76 -0.68
N ASN A 45 -16.93 13.65 -0.33
CA ASN A 45 -17.32 13.89 1.06
C ASN A 45 -18.41 12.93 1.49
N ASP A 46 -18.14 12.11 2.51
CA ASP A 46 -19.13 11.22 3.11
C ASP A 46 -19.94 11.91 4.20
N ALA A 47 -21.25 11.81 4.10
CA ALA A 47 -22.15 12.24 5.17
C ALA A 47 -22.04 11.29 6.37
N TRP A 48 -22.13 11.84 7.59
CA TRP A 48 -22.14 11.05 8.82
C TRP A 48 -23.53 10.47 9.09
N GLY A 49 -23.57 9.20 9.41
CA GLY A 49 -24.78 8.50 9.81
C GLY A 49 -25.10 8.63 11.30
N PRO A 50 -26.27 8.14 11.74
CA PRO A 50 -26.73 8.20 13.13
C PRO A 50 -25.84 7.43 14.10
N GLU A 51 -25.08 6.44 13.63
CA GLU A 51 -24.12 5.66 14.43
C GLU A 51 -22.75 6.32 14.53
N GLN A 52 -22.62 7.57 14.10
CA GLN A 52 -21.37 8.32 14.04
C GLN A 52 -20.30 7.65 13.16
N ILE A 53 -20.74 6.95 12.13
CA ILE A 53 -19.90 6.36 11.09
C ILE A 53 -20.30 6.98 9.75
N PRO A 54 -19.36 7.27 8.83
CA PRO A 54 -19.69 7.71 7.49
C PRO A 54 -20.62 6.72 6.78
N ILE A 55 -21.62 7.24 6.06
CA ILE A 55 -22.58 6.42 5.31
C ILE A 55 -21.95 5.92 4.02
N GLY A 56 -21.09 6.72 3.40
CA GLY A 56 -20.31 6.38 2.22
C GLY A 56 -18.98 5.72 2.53
N ASP A 57 -18.19 5.53 1.51
CA ASP A 57 -16.85 4.98 1.58
C ASP A 57 -15.84 5.75 0.70
N ASP A 58 -16.20 6.98 0.32
CA ASP A 58 -15.38 7.82 -0.55
C ASP A 58 -14.23 8.51 0.21
N ALA A 59 -14.43 8.81 1.50
CA ALA A 59 -13.39 9.34 2.39
C ALA A 59 -12.47 8.25 3.00
N ASP A 60 -12.49 7.04 2.43
CA ASP A 60 -11.45 6.03 2.57
C ASP A 60 -11.25 5.41 3.97
N GLY A 61 -12.20 5.59 4.89
CA GLY A 61 -12.17 4.99 6.22
C GLY A 61 -11.22 5.68 7.22
N ALA A 62 -10.54 6.76 6.81
CA ALA A 62 -9.70 7.58 7.66
C ALA A 62 -9.93 9.07 7.41
N LEU A 63 -9.91 9.86 8.47
CA LEU A 63 -10.05 11.31 8.41
C LEU A 63 -9.11 11.97 9.41
N GLY A 64 -8.27 12.89 8.92
CA GLY A 64 -7.30 13.58 9.76
C GLY A 64 -6.27 12.67 10.43
N GLY A 65 -5.98 11.52 9.85
CA GLY A 65 -5.06 10.50 10.38
C GLY A 65 -5.70 9.43 11.26
N MET A 66 -7.01 9.55 11.56
CA MET A 66 -7.71 8.64 12.46
C MET A 66 -8.79 7.82 11.72
N ALA A 67 -8.95 6.57 12.12
CA ALA A 67 -10.01 5.71 11.60
C ALA A 67 -11.39 6.26 11.91
N THR A 68 -12.27 6.32 10.91
CA THR A 68 -13.67 6.77 11.04
C THR A 68 -14.63 5.66 11.45
N GLY A 69 -14.23 4.40 11.30
CA GLY A 69 -15.07 3.22 11.46
C GLY A 69 -15.66 2.71 10.15
N ALA A 70 -15.60 3.47 9.07
CA ALA A 70 -15.93 2.99 7.74
C ALA A 70 -14.87 1.98 7.23
N PRO A 71 -15.21 1.15 6.24
CA PRO A 71 -14.25 0.22 5.64
C PRO A 71 -13.03 0.94 5.08
N LEU A 72 -11.84 0.43 5.39
CA LEU A 72 -10.58 0.89 4.84
C LEU A 72 -10.20 0.03 3.64
N ARG A 73 -10.17 0.63 2.46
CA ARG A 73 -9.76 -0.04 1.22
C ARG A 73 -8.33 0.35 0.87
N ILE A 74 -7.50 -0.66 0.62
CA ILE A 74 -6.07 -0.45 0.31
C ILE A 74 -5.74 -1.19 -0.98
N ARG A 75 -5.04 -0.52 -1.89
CA ARG A 75 -4.45 -1.12 -3.09
C ARG A 75 -2.93 -0.97 -3.02
N VAL A 76 -2.23 -2.06 -3.28
CA VAL A 76 -0.77 -2.06 -3.33
C VAL A 76 -0.31 -2.44 -4.73
N HIS A 77 0.50 -1.61 -5.34
CA HIS A 77 1.04 -1.81 -6.68
C HIS A 77 2.41 -2.47 -6.59
N PHE A 78 2.59 -3.56 -7.34
CA PHE A 78 3.86 -4.28 -7.42
C PHE A 78 4.49 -4.14 -8.79
N LYS A 79 5.81 -3.91 -8.81
CA LYS A 79 6.57 -3.99 -10.08
C LYS A 79 6.60 -5.43 -10.58
N PRO A 80 6.78 -5.64 -11.90
CA PRO A 80 7.09 -6.97 -12.42
C PRO A 80 8.44 -7.47 -11.89
N PRO A 81 8.66 -8.79 -11.85
CA PRO A 81 9.97 -9.35 -11.55
C PRO A 81 11.03 -8.84 -12.53
N SER A 82 12.20 -8.48 -12.04
CA SER A 82 13.32 -8.05 -12.87
C SER A 82 14.23 -9.20 -13.29
N SER A 83 14.09 -10.37 -12.68
CA SER A 83 14.80 -11.59 -13.09
C SER A 83 14.04 -12.23 -14.25
N ILE A 84 14.54 -12.06 -15.47
CA ILE A 84 13.93 -12.53 -16.72
C ILE A 84 14.95 -13.26 -17.57
N SER A 85 14.48 -14.16 -18.44
CA SER A 85 15.34 -14.93 -19.34
C SER A 85 15.75 -14.19 -20.63
N VAL A 86 15.29 -12.96 -20.81
CA VAL A 86 15.66 -12.14 -21.97
C VAL A 86 17.12 -11.69 -21.83
N PRO A 87 17.98 -11.93 -22.85
CA PRO A 87 19.34 -11.46 -22.83
C PRO A 87 19.42 -9.93 -22.68
N GLN A 88 20.34 -9.46 -21.87
CA GLN A 88 20.56 -8.03 -21.61
C GLN A 88 22.06 -7.72 -21.60
N MET A 89 22.45 -6.63 -22.25
CA MET A 89 23.79 -6.10 -22.10
C MET A 89 23.94 -5.40 -20.73
N THR A 90 24.90 -5.83 -19.94
CA THR A 90 25.15 -5.28 -18.61
C THR A 90 26.62 -5.20 -18.30
N LEU A 91 26.99 -4.39 -17.31
CA LEU A 91 28.35 -4.25 -16.84
C LEU A 91 28.78 -5.47 -16.02
N HIS A 92 29.83 -6.15 -16.44
CA HIS A 92 30.50 -7.17 -15.63
C HIS A 92 31.49 -6.48 -14.69
N ILE A 93 31.05 -6.34 -13.42
CA ILE A 93 31.79 -5.54 -12.41
C ILE A 93 33.26 -5.92 -12.29
N PRO A 94 33.66 -7.23 -12.23
CA PRO A 94 35.06 -7.60 -12.06
C PRO A 94 35.99 -7.17 -13.20
N SER A 95 35.50 -7.16 -14.45
CA SER A 95 36.31 -6.78 -15.62
C SER A 95 36.07 -5.36 -16.10
N GLY A 96 35.03 -4.68 -15.64
CA GLY A 96 34.62 -3.36 -16.14
C GLY A 96 34.11 -3.34 -17.58
N GLU A 97 33.82 -4.51 -18.18
CA GLU A 97 33.37 -4.63 -19.56
C GLU A 97 31.86 -4.86 -19.66
N MET A 98 31.26 -4.36 -20.75
CA MET A 98 29.87 -4.70 -21.12
C MET A 98 29.84 -6.12 -21.65
N ARG A 99 28.96 -6.95 -21.06
CA ARG A 99 28.74 -8.34 -21.48
C ARG A 99 27.26 -8.66 -21.57
N GLU A 100 26.92 -9.57 -22.46
CA GLU A 100 25.57 -10.13 -22.49
C GLU A 100 25.37 -11.05 -21.29
N LEU A 101 24.27 -10.82 -20.57
CA LEU A 101 23.81 -11.64 -19.46
C LEU A 101 22.43 -12.21 -19.79
N GLN A 102 22.31 -13.54 -19.72
CA GLN A 102 21.05 -14.22 -19.73
C GLN A 102 20.88 -15.01 -18.43
N ILE A 103 19.86 -14.64 -17.64
CA ILE A 103 19.60 -15.30 -16.36
C ILE A 103 18.80 -16.58 -16.64
N GLY A 104 19.38 -17.73 -16.30
CA GLY A 104 18.70 -19.02 -16.38
C GLY A 104 17.85 -19.31 -15.15
N GLY A 105 16.97 -20.31 -15.24
CA GLY A 105 16.16 -20.80 -14.14
C GLY A 105 14.67 -20.49 -14.29
N ARG A 106 13.92 -20.81 -13.23
CA ARG A 106 12.48 -20.52 -13.16
C ARG A 106 12.25 -19.08 -12.72
N HIS A 107 11.53 -18.33 -13.51
CA HIS A 107 11.14 -16.96 -13.20
C HIS A 107 9.66 -16.88 -12.83
N ASP A 108 9.34 -16.10 -11.80
CA ASP A 108 7.95 -15.80 -11.47
C ASP A 108 7.40 -14.75 -12.47
N PRO A 109 6.28 -15.02 -13.13
CA PRO A 109 5.72 -14.09 -14.12
C PRO A 109 5.15 -12.83 -13.48
N VAL A 110 4.67 -12.93 -12.24
CA VAL A 110 4.02 -11.83 -11.51
C VAL A 110 4.17 -12.03 -10.00
N LEU A 111 4.39 -10.94 -9.26
CA LEU A 111 4.58 -10.96 -7.81
C LEU A 111 3.27 -10.78 -7.02
N ALA A 112 2.33 -9.99 -7.53
CA ALA A 112 1.15 -9.54 -6.81
C ALA A 112 0.31 -10.66 -6.17
N PRO A 113 -0.04 -11.77 -6.84
CA PRO A 113 -0.83 -12.84 -6.22
C PRO A 113 -0.14 -13.49 -5.01
N ARG A 114 1.19 -13.57 -5.05
CA ARG A 114 1.99 -14.14 -3.95
C ARG A 114 2.20 -13.13 -2.81
N ALA A 115 2.12 -11.85 -3.11
CA ALA A 115 2.26 -10.79 -2.13
C ALA A 115 0.97 -10.56 -1.31
N THR A 116 -0.19 -11.00 -1.77
CA THR A 116 -1.48 -10.77 -1.11
C THR A 116 -1.47 -11.16 0.38
N PRO A 117 -1.06 -12.38 0.80
CA PRO A 117 -1.03 -12.73 2.22
C PRO A 117 0.00 -11.90 3.01
N VAL A 118 1.08 -11.44 2.37
CA VAL A 118 2.08 -10.58 3.01
C VAL A 118 1.50 -9.18 3.27
N VAL A 119 0.80 -8.62 2.29
CA VAL A 119 0.10 -7.33 2.42
C VAL A 119 -0.91 -7.39 3.57
N GLU A 120 -1.73 -8.44 3.61
CA GLU A 120 -2.71 -8.65 4.67
C GLU A 120 -2.04 -8.76 6.05
N ALA A 121 -0.98 -9.53 6.18
CA ALA A 121 -0.24 -9.68 7.42
C ALA A 121 0.37 -8.36 7.90
N VAL A 122 0.97 -7.57 7.01
CA VAL A 122 1.53 -6.26 7.33
C VAL A 122 0.44 -5.30 7.79
N CYS A 123 -0.71 -5.24 7.10
CA CYS A 123 -1.84 -4.42 7.53
C CYS A 123 -2.31 -4.81 8.95
N ARG A 124 -2.49 -6.10 9.20
CA ARG A 124 -2.92 -6.59 10.52
C ARG A 124 -1.92 -6.24 11.63
N LEU A 125 -0.62 -6.40 11.39
CA LEU A 125 0.42 -6.03 12.34
C LEU A 125 0.36 -4.55 12.71
N ILE A 126 0.27 -3.68 11.72
CA ILE A 126 0.24 -2.22 11.93
C ILE A 126 -1.04 -1.79 12.65
N ILE A 127 -2.19 -2.31 12.24
CA ILE A 127 -3.46 -1.99 12.91
C ILE A 127 -3.45 -2.46 14.36
N THR A 128 -2.89 -3.65 14.62
CA THR A 128 -2.77 -4.17 15.99
C THR A 128 -1.88 -3.30 16.85
N ASP A 129 -0.74 -2.86 16.31
CA ASP A 129 0.18 -1.95 17.01
C ASP A 129 -0.51 -0.61 17.36
N LEU A 130 -1.19 -0.01 16.39
CA LEU A 130 -1.95 1.23 16.62
C LEU A 130 -3.09 1.06 17.64
N LEU A 131 -3.75 -0.10 17.67
CA LEU A 131 -4.77 -0.40 18.67
C LEU A 131 -4.18 -0.50 20.07
N GLN A 132 -3.04 -1.14 20.24
CA GLN A 132 -2.34 -1.26 21.51
C GLN A 132 -1.87 0.10 22.03
N LEU A 133 -1.36 0.97 21.15
CA LEU A 133 -0.97 2.34 21.50
C LEU A 133 -2.15 3.19 21.99
N LYS A 134 -3.35 2.93 21.48
CA LYS A 134 -4.55 3.64 21.90
C LYS A 134 -5.04 3.22 23.30
N GLU A 135 -4.81 1.97 23.71
CA GLU A 135 -5.27 1.42 24.98
C GLU A 135 -4.33 1.72 26.14
N GLY A 136 -3.09 2.15 25.89
CA GLY A 136 -2.06 2.50 26.87
C GLY A 136 -2.01 3.98 27.17
#